data_f52668180437398ca1c1c8b0f82eaa8a
#
_entry.id   f52668180437398ca1c1c8b0f82eaa8a
#
_cell.length_a   1.000
_cell.length_b   1.000
_cell.length_c   1.000
_cell.angle_alpha   90.00
_cell.angle_beta   90.00
_cell.angle_gamma   90.00
#
_symmetry.space_group_name_H-M   'P 1'
#
loop_
_entity.id
_entity.type
_entity.pdbx_description
1 polymer ?
#
loop_
_entity_poly.entity_id
_entity_poly.type
_entity_poly.pdbx_seq_one_letter_code
_entity_poly.pdbx_strand_id
1 'polypeptide(L)'
;VHFLLCSGGECWIDRIKYYSMTASIYRSPMEMKNKNVLVDGYEFSELEIQDWREKCKYMALIDDNNSAPDYIDLVISTRMDNIIKKNYKDQMVLHGNKYALLASEYIRGVPHNTKKVTNILVSCGLIDSNNFTSNVLEALSECAFQGDVNIAIGGQAPNLKKILNSINSYSFSVNIILDSNGLYDLLIQSDMVIGAGGVSLLERMSLGRPSVTIVAADNQRKQCAWSEKFGATILVDPLEQQFQYDLTNAITILLKSE
;
A
#
# COMPACT_ATOMS: atom_id res chain seq x y z
N VAL A 1 10.99 -15.01 14.84
CA VAL A 1 11.46 -13.74 14.25
C VAL A 1 11.62 -12.72 15.36
N HIS A 2 12.70 -11.96 15.33
CA HIS A 2 12.92 -10.84 16.25
C HIS A 2 13.08 -9.55 15.42
N PHE A 3 12.32 -8.52 15.78
CA PHE A 3 12.37 -7.22 15.12
C PHE A 3 13.31 -6.29 15.88
N LEU A 4 14.23 -5.66 15.16
CA LEU A 4 15.01 -4.52 15.65
C LEU A 4 14.40 -3.26 15.03
N LEU A 5 13.79 -2.44 15.87
CA LEU A 5 13.07 -1.24 15.47
C LEU A 5 13.95 -0.01 15.67
N CYS A 6 13.91 0.92 14.73
CA CYS A 6 14.54 2.23 14.91
C CYS A 6 13.90 3.02 16.06
N SER A 7 14.59 4.05 16.52
CA SER A 7 14.03 5.00 17.50
C SER A 7 12.70 5.57 17.01
N GLY A 8 11.69 5.58 17.87
CA GLY A 8 10.31 5.92 17.51
C GLY A 8 9.42 4.73 17.14
N GLY A 9 10.01 3.52 17.03
CA GLY A 9 9.26 2.29 16.74
C GLY A 9 8.63 1.61 17.95
N GLU A 10 8.70 2.20 19.13
CA GLU A 10 8.18 1.62 20.38
C GLU A 10 6.70 1.28 20.31
N CYS A 11 5.90 2.07 19.60
CA CYS A 11 4.46 1.85 19.42
C CYS A 11 4.13 0.53 18.68
N TRP A 12 5.08 -0.06 17.95
CA TRP A 12 4.88 -1.31 17.22
C TRP A 12 5.17 -2.56 18.07
N ILE A 13 5.82 -2.43 19.21
CA ILE A 13 6.29 -3.57 20.03
C ILE A 13 5.12 -4.47 20.44
N ASP A 14 4.03 -3.91 20.92
CA ASP A 14 2.89 -4.70 21.39
C ASP A 14 2.14 -5.36 20.23
N ARG A 15 2.06 -4.71 19.08
CA ARG A 15 1.48 -5.28 17.87
C ARG A 15 2.32 -6.47 17.34
N ILE A 16 3.65 -6.36 17.37
CA ILE A 16 4.56 -7.45 17.00
C ILE A 16 4.41 -8.63 17.96
N LYS A 17 4.31 -8.39 19.25
CA LYS A 17 4.09 -9.43 20.27
C LYS A 17 2.75 -10.15 20.09
N TYR A 18 1.70 -9.43 19.66
CA TYR A 18 0.41 -10.05 19.35
C TYR A 18 0.53 -11.19 18.33
N TYR A 19 1.43 -11.08 17.36
CA TYR A 19 1.72 -12.12 16.39
C TYR A 19 2.75 -13.17 16.86
N SER A 20 2.95 -13.30 18.17
CA SER A 20 3.91 -14.25 18.78
C SER A 20 5.36 -14.04 18.31
N MET A 21 5.71 -12.82 17.95
CA MET A 21 7.06 -12.41 17.57
C MET A 21 7.66 -11.50 18.66
N THR A 22 8.97 -11.32 18.64
CA THR A 22 9.67 -10.46 19.60
C THR A 22 10.20 -9.20 18.91
N ALA A 23 10.27 -8.11 19.68
CA ALA A 23 10.84 -6.85 19.20
C ALA A 23 11.64 -6.15 20.29
N SER A 24 12.66 -5.42 19.87
CA SER A 24 13.41 -4.47 20.70
C SER A 24 13.82 -3.26 19.87
N ILE A 25 14.15 -2.16 20.56
CA ILE A 25 14.73 -1.00 19.89
C ILE A 25 16.18 -1.30 19.55
N TYR A 26 16.55 -1.07 18.30
CA TYR A 26 17.92 -1.20 17.80
C TYR A 26 18.86 -0.23 18.55
N ARG A 27 19.96 -0.73 19.04
CA ARG A 27 20.97 0.03 19.82
C ARG A 27 22.36 -0.03 19.23
N SER A 28 22.70 -1.12 18.55
CA SER A 28 24.07 -1.35 18.09
C SER A 28 24.11 -2.40 16.99
N PRO A 29 25.01 -2.26 15.99
CA PRO A 29 25.27 -3.27 14.97
C PRO A 29 25.65 -4.65 15.52
N MET A 30 26.18 -4.71 16.73
CA MET A 30 26.53 -5.98 17.40
C MET A 30 25.32 -6.89 17.65
N GLU A 31 24.11 -6.34 17.69
CA GLU A 31 22.88 -7.12 17.80
C GLU A 31 22.63 -8.02 16.58
N MET A 32 23.27 -7.73 15.44
CA MET A 32 23.18 -8.50 14.19
C MET A 32 24.24 -9.59 14.06
N LYS A 33 25.21 -9.65 15.01
CA LYS A 33 26.36 -10.56 14.91
C LYS A 33 25.94 -12.01 14.73
N ASN A 34 26.43 -12.62 13.63
CA ASN A 34 26.16 -14.01 13.24
C ASN A 34 24.67 -14.35 12.99
N LYS A 35 23.80 -13.35 12.77
CA LYS A 35 22.38 -13.55 12.45
C LYS A 35 22.13 -13.43 10.96
N ASN A 36 21.03 -14.04 10.51
CA ASN A 36 20.44 -13.70 9.22
C ASN A 36 19.54 -12.46 9.44
N VAL A 37 19.74 -11.44 8.64
CA VAL A 37 19.09 -10.13 8.80
C VAL A 37 18.31 -9.80 7.54
N LEU A 38 17.08 -9.34 7.71
CA LEU A 38 16.29 -8.70 6.67
C LEU A 38 16.17 -7.21 7.03
N VAL A 39 16.59 -6.35 6.11
CA VAL A 39 16.49 -4.89 6.24
C VAL A 39 15.30 -4.40 5.43
N ASP A 40 14.44 -3.60 6.06
CA ASP A 40 13.30 -2.91 5.45
C ASP A 40 13.25 -1.48 5.98
N GLY A 41 13.42 -0.50 5.11
CA GLY A 41 13.38 0.91 5.45
C GLY A 41 14.13 1.80 4.45
N TYR A 42 13.75 3.08 4.43
CA TYR A 42 14.28 4.07 3.48
C TYR A 42 15.32 5.01 4.08
N GLU A 43 15.48 4.99 5.40
CA GLU A 43 16.27 6.01 6.14
C GLU A 43 17.70 5.55 6.47
N PHE A 44 18.07 4.34 6.07
CA PHE A 44 19.40 3.81 6.36
C PHE A 44 20.44 4.29 5.36
N SER A 45 21.53 4.83 5.87
CA SER A 45 22.69 5.17 5.05
C SER A 45 23.41 3.92 4.55
N GLU A 46 24.12 4.04 3.44
CA GLU A 46 24.93 2.95 2.90
C GLU A 46 26.02 2.48 3.89
N LEU A 47 26.58 3.41 4.66
CA LEU A 47 27.57 3.09 5.71
C LEU A 47 26.99 2.24 6.84
N GLU A 48 25.75 2.52 7.27
CA GLU A 48 25.07 1.70 8.27
C GLU A 48 24.82 0.30 7.76
N ILE A 49 24.29 0.18 6.52
CA ILE A 49 24.03 -1.12 5.90
C ILE A 49 25.32 -1.91 5.74
N GLN A 50 26.42 -1.27 5.37
CA GLN A 50 27.73 -1.91 5.26
C GLN A 50 28.25 -2.41 6.62
N ASP A 51 28.17 -1.60 7.67
CA ASP A 51 28.57 -2.01 9.02
C ASP A 51 27.75 -3.20 9.54
N TRP A 52 26.46 -3.24 9.25
CA TRP A 52 25.59 -4.37 9.57
C TRP A 52 25.97 -5.62 8.78
N ARG A 53 26.26 -5.46 7.46
CA ARG A 53 26.65 -6.58 6.59
C ARG A 53 27.92 -7.27 7.07
N GLU A 54 28.89 -6.51 7.54
CA GLU A 54 30.15 -7.06 8.08
C GLU A 54 29.95 -7.93 9.33
N LYS A 55 28.88 -7.71 10.07
CA LYS A 55 28.60 -8.39 11.34
C LYS A 55 27.62 -9.55 11.19
N CYS A 56 26.68 -9.46 10.26
CA CYS A 56 25.66 -10.50 10.07
C CYS A 56 26.21 -11.70 9.27
N LYS A 57 25.55 -12.84 9.39
CA LYS A 57 25.88 -14.04 8.61
C LYS A 57 25.35 -13.94 7.18
N TYR A 58 24.15 -13.42 7.01
CA TYR A 58 23.45 -13.28 5.74
C TYR A 58 22.56 -12.04 5.81
N MET A 59 22.52 -11.26 4.73
CA MET A 59 21.70 -10.05 4.67
C MET A 59 20.80 -10.06 3.44
N ALA A 60 19.51 -9.89 3.70
CA ALA A 60 18.51 -9.58 2.69
C ALA A 60 18.06 -8.12 2.83
N LEU A 61 17.77 -7.46 1.72
CA LEU A 61 17.28 -6.09 1.68
C LEU A 61 15.99 -6.04 0.85
N ILE A 62 14.95 -5.38 1.40
CA ILE A 62 13.79 -4.97 0.62
C ILE A 62 14.17 -3.65 -0.07
N ASP A 63 14.24 -3.67 -1.41
CA ASP A 63 14.70 -2.54 -2.22
C ASP A 63 13.62 -2.10 -3.22
N ASP A 64 12.88 -1.08 -2.85
CA ASP A 64 11.87 -0.46 -3.72
C ASP A 64 12.47 0.62 -4.65
N ASN A 65 13.73 1.00 -4.45
CA ASN A 65 14.38 2.09 -5.17
C ASN A 65 15.41 1.63 -6.23
N ASN A 66 15.72 0.32 -6.32
CA ASN A 66 16.84 -0.22 -7.09
C ASN A 66 18.20 0.41 -6.70
N SER A 67 18.43 0.52 -5.41
CA SER A 67 19.61 1.15 -4.83
C SER A 67 20.44 0.19 -3.98
N ALA A 68 20.07 -1.09 -3.92
CA ALA A 68 20.75 -2.08 -3.11
C ALA A 68 22.25 -2.15 -3.46
N PRO A 69 23.14 -2.05 -2.46
CA PRO A 69 24.58 -2.19 -2.65
C PRO A 69 24.97 -3.59 -3.11
N ASP A 70 26.08 -3.71 -3.84
CA ASP A 70 26.58 -4.99 -4.41
C ASP A 70 26.94 -6.07 -3.38
N TYR A 71 27.13 -5.69 -2.13
CA TYR A 71 27.52 -6.60 -1.03
C TYR A 71 26.32 -7.27 -0.32
N ILE A 72 25.08 -6.99 -0.74
CA ILE A 72 23.86 -7.63 -0.20
C ILE A 72 23.71 -9.03 -0.81
N ASP A 73 23.39 -10.05 0.00
CA ASP A 73 23.27 -11.43 -0.47
C ASP A 73 21.95 -11.69 -1.22
N LEU A 74 20.85 -11.06 -0.77
CA LEU A 74 19.53 -11.20 -1.37
C LEU A 74 18.83 -9.84 -1.46
N VAL A 75 18.38 -9.50 -2.65
CA VAL A 75 17.52 -8.33 -2.86
C VAL A 75 16.09 -8.78 -3.13
N ILE A 76 15.14 -8.23 -2.41
CA ILE A 76 13.70 -8.42 -2.64
C ILE A 76 13.15 -7.11 -3.17
N SER A 77 12.74 -7.10 -4.44
CA SER A 77 12.17 -5.92 -5.09
C SER A 77 10.73 -6.20 -5.48
N THR A 78 9.81 -5.53 -4.81
CA THR A 78 8.37 -5.63 -5.09
C THR A 78 7.96 -4.84 -6.33
N ARG A 79 8.89 -4.16 -6.96
CA ARG A 79 8.66 -3.33 -8.16
C ARG A 79 8.17 -4.18 -9.32
N MET A 80 7.25 -3.59 -10.06
CA MET A 80 6.58 -4.22 -11.19
C MET A 80 7.22 -3.87 -12.54
N ASP A 81 8.17 -2.93 -12.56
CA ASP A 81 8.89 -2.59 -13.79
C ASP A 81 9.92 -3.67 -14.12
N ASN A 82 10.00 -4.08 -15.38
CA ASN A 82 10.96 -5.06 -15.87
C ASN A 82 12.42 -4.56 -15.87
N ILE A 83 12.70 -3.46 -15.20
CA ILE A 83 14.03 -2.84 -15.15
C ILE A 83 14.77 -3.43 -13.96
N ILE A 84 15.23 -4.66 -14.08
CA ILE A 84 16.34 -5.15 -13.27
C ILE A 84 17.55 -4.34 -13.73
N LYS A 85 18.03 -3.42 -12.89
CA LYS A 85 19.29 -2.74 -13.19
C LYS A 85 20.38 -3.79 -13.38
N LYS A 86 21.22 -3.62 -14.39
CA LYS A 86 22.41 -4.44 -14.70
C LYS A 86 23.43 -4.60 -13.56
N ASN A 87 23.15 -4.04 -12.38
CA ASN A 87 24.13 -3.90 -11.30
C ASN A 87 24.10 -5.04 -10.27
N TYR A 88 23.12 -5.94 -10.33
CA TYR A 88 23.09 -7.09 -9.41
C TYR A 88 23.97 -8.23 -9.95
N LYS A 89 25.29 -8.07 -9.92
CA LYS A 89 26.24 -8.98 -10.63
C LYS A 89 26.27 -10.40 -10.06
N ASP A 90 26.20 -10.54 -8.75
CA ASP A 90 26.34 -11.83 -8.06
C ASP A 90 25.28 -12.02 -6.97
N GLN A 91 24.28 -11.14 -6.90
CA GLN A 91 23.24 -11.15 -5.90
C GLN A 91 22.08 -12.02 -6.34
N MET A 92 21.45 -12.72 -5.39
CA MET A 92 20.15 -13.30 -5.62
C MET A 92 19.12 -12.18 -5.63
N VAL A 93 18.29 -12.09 -6.68
CA VAL A 93 17.25 -11.08 -6.79
C VAL A 93 15.88 -11.74 -6.96
N LEU A 94 14.99 -11.46 -6.02
CA LEU A 94 13.57 -11.81 -6.10
C LEU A 94 12.82 -10.57 -6.57
N HIS A 95 12.44 -10.54 -7.85
CA HIS A 95 11.87 -9.35 -8.48
C HIS A 95 10.48 -9.60 -9.07
N GLY A 96 9.62 -8.58 -8.99
CA GLY A 96 8.30 -8.55 -9.62
C GLY A 96 7.15 -9.01 -8.71
N ASN A 97 5.93 -9.00 -9.27
CA ASN A 97 4.66 -9.23 -8.58
C ASN A 97 4.57 -10.57 -7.84
N LYS A 98 5.23 -11.61 -8.35
CA LYS A 98 5.29 -12.93 -7.73
C LYS A 98 5.96 -12.90 -6.33
N TYR A 99 6.73 -11.87 -6.06
CA TYR A 99 7.42 -11.66 -4.77
C TYR A 99 6.86 -10.46 -4.00
N ALA A 100 5.63 -10.02 -4.32
CA ALA A 100 4.93 -9.01 -3.55
C ALA A 100 4.80 -9.45 -2.08
N LEU A 101 5.15 -8.55 -1.17
CA LEU A 101 5.08 -8.80 0.28
C LEU A 101 3.65 -8.60 0.76
N LEU A 102 2.83 -9.62 0.56
CA LEU A 102 1.44 -9.64 0.99
C LEU A 102 1.26 -10.61 2.16
N ALA A 103 0.33 -10.30 3.04
CA ALA A 103 -0.07 -11.23 4.09
C ALA A 103 -0.76 -12.47 3.49
N SER A 104 -0.71 -13.59 4.21
CA SER A 104 -1.12 -14.92 3.68
C SER A 104 -2.57 -14.99 3.23
N GLU A 105 -3.46 -14.22 3.82
CA GLU A 105 -4.87 -14.14 3.47
C GLU A 105 -5.11 -13.63 2.04
N TYR A 106 -4.24 -12.76 1.54
CA TYR A 106 -4.33 -12.20 0.18
C TYR A 106 -3.92 -13.20 -0.92
N ILE A 107 -3.18 -14.24 -0.57
CA ILE A 107 -2.62 -15.20 -1.56
C ILE A 107 -3.69 -16.11 -2.14
N ARG A 108 -4.79 -16.33 -1.43
CA ARG A 108 -5.80 -17.35 -1.80
C ARG A 108 -6.79 -16.89 -2.86
N GLY A 109 -6.81 -15.60 -3.19
CA GLY A 109 -7.78 -15.02 -4.10
C GLY A 109 -9.24 -15.30 -3.68
N VAL A 110 -10.09 -14.31 -3.70
CA VAL A 110 -11.53 -14.51 -3.49
C VAL A 110 -12.22 -14.17 -4.81
N PRO A 111 -12.98 -15.08 -5.42
CA PRO A 111 -13.70 -14.78 -6.64
C PRO A 111 -14.55 -13.52 -6.45
N HIS A 112 -14.37 -12.57 -7.34
CA HIS A 112 -15.23 -11.39 -7.42
C HIS A 112 -16.22 -11.61 -8.56
N ASN A 113 -17.50 -11.56 -8.26
CA ASN A 113 -18.55 -11.88 -9.23
C ASN A 113 -19.74 -10.91 -9.08
N THR A 114 -19.46 -9.62 -9.01
CA THR A 114 -20.48 -8.61 -8.79
C THR A 114 -20.94 -8.04 -10.14
N LYS A 115 -22.24 -8.16 -10.42
CA LYS A 115 -22.87 -7.56 -11.61
C LYS A 115 -23.22 -6.09 -11.46
N LYS A 116 -23.27 -5.58 -10.23
CA LYS A 116 -23.61 -4.19 -9.90
C LYS A 116 -22.82 -3.73 -8.69
N VAL A 117 -22.17 -2.59 -8.82
CA VAL A 117 -21.43 -1.96 -7.71
C VAL A 117 -22.43 -1.33 -6.74
N THR A 118 -22.47 -1.86 -5.52
CA THR A 118 -23.32 -1.36 -4.41
C THR A 118 -22.51 -1.03 -3.16
N ASN A 119 -21.32 -1.59 -3.03
CA ASN A 119 -20.45 -1.40 -1.88
C ASN A 119 -19.05 -0.97 -2.33
N ILE A 120 -18.64 0.25 -2.01
CA ILE A 120 -17.36 0.83 -2.39
C ILE A 120 -16.48 0.99 -1.15
N LEU A 121 -15.22 0.50 -1.23
CA LEU A 121 -14.21 0.83 -0.24
C LEU A 121 -13.37 2.02 -0.71
N VAL A 122 -13.23 3.02 0.15
CA VAL A 122 -12.33 4.16 -0.05
C VAL A 122 -11.17 4.04 0.95
N SER A 123 -9.92 3.98 0.43
CA SER A 123 -8.72 3.87 1.26
C SER A 123 -7.55 4.63 0.62
N CYS A 124 -7.44 5.91 0.96
CA CYS A 124 -6.38 6.80 0.46
C CYS A 124 -5.15 6.87 1.38
N GLY A 125 -5.01 5.90 2.29
CA GLY A 125 -3.98 5.82 3.31
C GLY A 125 -4.46 6.28 4.69
N LEU A 126 -3.77 5.83 5.75
CA LEU A 126 -4.16 6.15 7.11
C LEU A 126 -4.11 7.65 7.41
N ILE A 127 -3.20 8.39 6.82
CA ILE A 127 -3.03 9.83 7.07
C ILE A 127 -3.84 10.67 6.08
N ASP A 128 -3.95 10.25 4.81
CA ASP A 128 -4.63 10.99 3.73
C ASP A 128 -4.39 12.51 3.80
N SER A 129 -3.11 12.91 3.85
CA SER A 129 -2.69 14.30 4.04
C SER A 129 -3.21 15.24 2.95
N ASN A 130 -3.39 14.73 1.74
CA ASN A 130 -3.90 15.48 0.59
C ASN A 130 -5.43 15.50 0.50
N ASN A 131 -6.12 14.85 1.46
CA ASN A 131 -7.58 14.80 1.52
C ASN A 131 -8.26 14.21 0.27
N PHE A 132 -7.64 13.20 -0.33
CA PHE A 132 -8.20 12.49 -1.49
C PHE A 132 -9.54 11.84 -1.19
N THR A 133 -9.76 11.42 0.05
CA THR A 133 -11.07 10.90 0.49
C THR A 133 -12.22 11.88 0.20
N SER A 134 -12.04 13.17 0.47
CA SER A 134 -13.09 14.17 0.13
C SER A 134 -13.33 14.29 -1.37
N ASN A 135 -12.25 14.28 -2.18
CA ASN A 135 -12.38 14.30 -3.64
C ASN A 135 -13.14 13.07 -4.17
N VAL A 136 -12.90 11.90 -3.59
CA VAL A 136 -13.62 10.67 -3.94
C VAL A 136 -15.11 10.78 -3.60
N LEU A 137 -15.47 11.30 -2.42
CA LEU A 137 -16.86 11.49 -2.03
C LEU A 137 -17.60 12.49 -2.96
N GLU A 138 -16.94 13.57 -3.34
CA GLU A 138 -17.46 14.53 -4.32
C GLU A 138 -17.65 13.86 -5.69
N ALA A 139 -16.67 13.10 -6.18
CA ALA A 139 -16.78 12.39 -7.45
C ALA A 139 -17.91 11.34 -7.45
N LEU A 140 -18.09 10.60 -6.36
CA LEU A 140 -19.21 9.65 -6.21
C LEU A 140 -20.57 10.36 -6.22
N SER A 141 -20.65 11.54 -5.64
CA SER A 141 -21.87 12.38 -5.69
C SER A 141 -22.16 12.86 -7.11
N GLU A 142 -21.14 13.31 -7.85
CA GLU A 142 -21.25 13.69 -9.26
C GLU A 142 -21.69 12.51 -10.16
N CYS A 143 -21.25 11.29 -9.83
CA CYS A 143 -21.71 10.06 -10.50
C CYS A 143 -23.13 9.63 -10.12
N ALA A 144 -23.82 10.36 -9.23
CA ALA A 144 -25.12 9.99 -8.65
C ALA A 144 -25.12 8.56 -8.08
N PHE A 145 -24.02 8.12 -7.46
CA PHE A 145 -23.89 6.80 -6.85
C PHE A 145 -24.96 6.60 -5.78
N GLN A 146 -25.47 5.38 -5.71
CA GLN A 146 -26.45 4.96 -4.69
C GLN A 146 -25.98 3.62 -4.10
N GLY A 147 -25.64 3.61 -2.84
CA GLY A 147 -25.13 2.42 -2.15
C GLY A 147 -24.36 2.76 -0.90
N ASP A 148 -23.49 1.88 -0.49
CA ASP A 148 -22.66 2.02 0.72
C ASP A 148 -21.23 2.38 0.36
N VAL A 149 -20.67 3.37 1.03
CA VAL A 149 -19.26 3.78 0.93
C VAL A 149 -18.61 3.57 2.28
N ASN A 150 -17.67 2.65 2.34
CA ASN A 150 -16.86 2.36 3.52
C ASN A 150 -15.52 3.07 3.40
N ILE A 151 -15.18 3.94 4.34
CA ILE A 151 -13.92 4.71 4.34
C ILE A 151 -12.99 4.16 5.41
N ALA A 152 -11.86 3.58 5.00
CA ALA A 152 -10.80 3.18 5.91
C ALA A 152 -9.76 4.29 6.03
N ILE A 153 -9.67 4.92 7.22
CA ILE A 153 -8.82 6.08 7.49
C ILE A 153 -8.29 6.03 8.92
N GLY A 154 -7.15 6.67 9.18
CA GLY A 154 -6.59 6.75 10.54
C GLY A 154 -7.29 7.80 11.41
N GLY A 155 -7.44 7.50 12.71
CA GLY A 155 -8.02 8.44 13.68
C GLY A 155 -7.23 9.74 13.86
N GLN A 156 -5.96 9.78 13.41
CA GLN A 156 -5.10 10.97 13.43
C GLN A 156 -5.02 11.68 12.07
N ALA A 157 -5.84 11.29 11.08
CA ALA A 157 -5.83 11.95 9.77
C ALA A 157 -6.24 13.42 9.89
N PRO A 158 -5.47 14.37 9.34
CA PRO A 158 -5.69 15.81 9.54
C PRO A 158 -7.06 16.27 9.00
N ASN A 159 -7.59 15.59 7.99
CA ASN A 159 -8.87 15.93 7.36
C ASN A 159 -10.08 15.15 7.90
N LEU A 160 -9.90 14.25 8.87
CA LEU A 160 -10.97 13.39 9.40
C LEU A 160 -12.17 14.19 9.87
N LYS A 161 -11.97 15.27 10.61
CA LYS A 161 -13.08 16.12 11.09
C LYS A 161 -13.89 16.75 9.93
N LYS A 162 -13.22 17.17 8.86
CA LYS A 162 -13.88 17.71 7.66
C LYS A 162 -14.73 16.63 6.98
N ILE A 163 -14.18 15.43 6.83
CA ILE A 163 -14.89 14.27 6.26
C ILE A 163 -16.14 13.95 7.09
N LEU A 164 -15.99 13.79 8.42
CA LEU A 164 -17.11 13.49 9.33
C LEU A 164 -18.26 14.53 9.24
N ASN A 165 -17.92 15.79 9.05
CA ASN A 165 -18.93 16.85 8.93
C ASN A 165 -19.69 16.82 7.57
N SER A 166 -19.11 16.23 6.53
CA SER A 166 -19.68 16.18 5.18
C SER A 166 -20.50 14.92 4.90
N ILE A 167 -20.34 13.84 5.65
CA ILE A 167 -20.95 12.53 5.30
C ILE A 167 -22.47 12.56 5.15
N ASN A 168 -23.17 13.39 5.94
CA ASN A 168 -24.63 13.50 5.91
C ASN A 168 -25.14 14.36 4.73
N SER A 169 -24.26 14.97 3.94
CA SER A 169 -24.67 15.77 2.77
C SER A 169 -24.78 14.95 1.49
N TYR A 170 -24.30 13.71 1.49
CA TYR A 170 -24.34 12.83 0.33
C TYR A 170 -25.64 12.00 0.28
N SER A 171 -26.05 11.61 -0.92
CA SER A 171 -27.24 10.78 -1.15
C SER A 171 -27.01 9.28 -0.94
N PHE A 172 -25.76 8.87 -0.71
CA PHE A 172 -25.36 7.50 -0.42
C PHE A 172 -24.94 7.35 1.05
N SER A 173 -24.97 6.12 1.55
CA SER A 173 -24.54 5.81 2.93
C SER A 173 -23.02 5.87 3.06
N VAL A 174 -22.50 6.49 4.13
CA VAL A 174 -21.06 6.57 4.40
C VAL A 174 -20.76 6.01 5.77
N ASN A 175 -19.89 4.99 5.83
CA ASN A 175 -19.39 4.37 7.06
C ASN A 175 -17.90 4.67 7.22
N ILE A 176 -17.50 5.15 8.40
CA ILE A 176 -16.09 5.42 8.72
C ILE A 176 -15.52 4.28 9.55
N ILE A 177 -14.43 3.68 9.08
CA ILE A 177 -13.66 2.63 9.77
C ILE A 177 -12.32 3.24 10.17
N LEU A 178 -12.17 3.50 11.47
CA LEU A 178 -10.96 4.11 12.02
C LEU A 178 -9.93 3.04 12.36
N ASP A 179 -8.66 3.33 12.05
CA ASP A 179 -7.50 2.54 12.45
C ASP A 179 -7.65 1.03 12.19
N SER A 180 -8.21 0.68 11.02
CA SER A 180 -8.43 -0.70 10.61
C SER A 180 -7.16 -1.55 10.74
N ASN A 181 -7.29 -2.75 11.30
CA ASN A 181 -6.18 -3.71 11.42
C ASN A 181 -5.98 -4.50 10.12
N GLY A 182 -5.71 -3.79 9.02
CA GLY A 182 -5.64 -4.32 7.66
C GLY A 182 -6.91 -4.05 6.87
N LEU A 183 -6.87 -4.36 5.59
CA LEU A 183 -7.98 -4.08 4.66
C LEU A 183 -8.67 -5.34 4.15
N TYR A 184 -8.20 -6.54 4.50
CA TYR A 184 -8.66 -7.79 3.90
C TYR A 184 -10.18 -7.95 3.96
N ASP A 185 -10.78 -7.88 5.17
CA ASP A 185 -12.22 -8.06 5.36
C ASP A 185 -13.06 -6.99 4.63
N LEU A 186 -12.55 -5.76 4.56
CA LEU A 186 -13.18 -4.68 3.83
C LEU A 186 -13.09 -4.89 2.32
N LEU A 187 -11.94 -5.36 1.83
CA LEU A 187 -11.72 -5.65 0.42
C LEU A 187 -12.59 -6.78 -0.08
N ILE A 188 -12.72 -7.89 0.67
CA ILE A 188 -13.54 -9.02 0.23
C ILE A 188 -15.04 -8.70 0.22
N GLN A 189 -15.50 -7.73 1.01
CA GLN A 189 -16.88 -7.26 1.06
C GLN A 189 -17.19 -6.17 0.03
N SER A 190 -16.17 -5.60 -0.60
CA SER A 190 -16.34 -4.48 -1.55
C SER A 190 -16.51 -4.97 -2.97
N ASP A 191 -17.37 -4.31 -3.73
CA ASP A 191 -17.55 -4.53 -5.17
C ASP A 191 -16.50 -3.76 -5.98
N MET A 192 -16.07 -2.60 -5.47
CA MET A 192 -15.12 -1.69 -6.09
C MET A 192 -14.28 -1.00 -5.03
N VAL A 193 -13.05 -0.64 -5.36
CA VAL A 193 -12.14 0.06 -4.44
C VAL A 193 -11.62 1.34 -5.09
N ILE A 194 -11.61 2.43 -4.33
CA ILE A 194 -10.94 3.68 -4.72
C ILE A 194 -9.89 3.99 -3.67
N GLY A 195 -8.63 4.11 -4.07
CA GLY A 195 -7.59 4.30 -3.06
C GLY A 195 -6.20 4.62 -3.61
N ALA A 196 -5.27 4.87 -2.69
CA ALA A 196 -3.89 5.15 -3.02
C ALA A 196 -3.17 3.93 -3.63
N GLY A 197 -2.04 4.17 -4.26
CA GLY A 197 -1.07 3.16 -4.67
C GLY A 197 -0.37 2.48 -3.48
N GLY A 198 0.80 1.90 -3.71
CA GLY A 198 1.58 1.20 -2.68
C GLY A 198 1.09 -0.22 -2.43
N VAL A 199 1.33 -0.74 -1.21
CA VAL A 199 0.99 -2.13 -0.87
C VAL A 199 -0.51 -2.42 -1.01
N SER A 200 -1.37 -1.49 -0.64
CA SER A 200 -2.83 -1.66 -0.75
C SER A 200 -3.32 -1.84 -2.20
N LEU A 201 -2.59 -1.32 -3.20
CA LEU A 201 -2.85 -1.63 -4.60
C LEU A 201 -2.59 -3.10 -4.91
N LEU A 202 -1.50 -3.67 -4.40
CA LEU A 202 -1.18 -5.09 -4.59
C LEU A 202 -2.19 -6.00 -3.87
N GLU A 203 -2.65 -5.60 -2.69
CA GLU A 203 -3.68 -6.31 -1.92
C GLU A 203 -4.99 -6.42 -2.72
N ARG A 204 -5.51 -5.31 -3.25
CA ARG A 204 -6.75 -5.33 -4.03
C ARG A 204 -6.59 -6.02 -5.39
N MET A 205 -5.42 -5.90 -6.02
CA MET A 205 -5.10 -6.65 -7.24
C MET A 205 -5.10 -8.16 -6.99
N SER A 206 -4.49 -8.63 -5.91
CA SER A 206 -4.43 -10.06 -5.58
C SER A 206 -5.82 -10.67 -5.32
N LEU A 207 -6.77 -9.85 -4.86
CA LEU A 207 -8.16 -10.23 -4.64
C LEU A 207 -9.05 -9.97 -5.89
N GLY A 208 -8.48 -9.50 -7.00
CA GLY A 208 -9.21 -9.22 -8.23
C GLY A 208 -10.26 -8.13 -8.09
N ARG A 209 -10.05 -7.12 -7.20
CA ARG A 209 -11.03 -6.05 -6.98
C ARG A 209 -10.90 -4.96 -8.04
N PRO A 210 -11.98 -4.65 -8.79
CA PRO A 210 -11.99 -3.50 -9.70
C PRO A 210 -11.63 -2.24 -8.92
N SER A 211 -10.71 -1.43 -9.44
CA SER A 211 -10.26 -0.29 -8.65
C SER A 211 -9.91 0.95 -9.47
N VAL A 212 -10.11 2.12 -8.85
CA VAL A 212 -9.47 3.38 -9.24
C VAL A 212 -8.31 3.64 -8.30
N THR A 213 -7.15 3.93 -8.85
CA THR A 213 -5.93 4.20 -8.07
C THR A 213 -5.52 5.65 -8.21
N ILE A 214 -5.37 6.32 -7.08
CA ILE A 214 -4.83 7.68 -7.00
C ILE A 214 -3.34 7.59 -6.70
N VAL A 215 -2.50 8.31 -7.46
CA VAL A 215 -1.05 8.40 -7.20
C VAL A 215 -0.82 9.33 -6.02
N ALA A 216 -0.81 8.78 -4.81
CA ALA A 216 -0.70 9.58 -3.58
C ALA A 216 0.75 10.03 -3.27
N ALA A 217 1.76 9.38 -3.85
CA ALA A 217 3.18 9.70 -3.66
C ALA A 217 4.01 9.32 -4.90
N ASP A 218 5.12 10.03 -5.13
CA ASP A 218 5.97 9.83 -6.32
C ASP A 218 6.58 8.43 -6.40
N ASN A 219 6.95 7.83 -5.27
CA ASN A 219 7.47 6.46 -5.24
C ASN A 219 6.44 5.40 -5.68
N GLN A 220 5.14 5.71 -5.64
CA GLN A 220 4.07 4.83 -6.11
C GLN A 220 3.82 4.90 -7.61
N ARG A 221 4.23 5.99 -8.27
CA ARG A 221 3.90 6.30 -9.67
C ARG A 221 4.20 5.16 -10.65
N LYS A 222 5.39 4.58 -10.55
CA LYS A 222 5.80 3.50 -11.47
C LYS A 222 4.97 2.23 -11.28
N GLN A 223 4.69 1.87 -10.04
CA GLN A 223 3.85 0.72 -9.71
C GLN A 223 2.41 0.92 -10.22
N CYS A 224 1.85 2.12 -9.99
CA CYS A 224 0.51 2.47 -10.44
C CYS A 224 0.39 2.40 -11.98
N ALA A 225 1.33 3.03 -12.71
CA ALA A 225 1.35 3.02 -14.17
C ALA A 225 1.51 1.61 -14.74
N TRP A 226 2.32 0.76 -14.10
CA TRP A 226 2.45 -0.64 -14.48
C TRP A 226 1.12 -1.39 -14.28
N SER A 227 0.47 -1.21 -13.13
CA SER A 227 -0.80 -1.87 -12.81
C SER A 227 -1.92 -1.49 -13.79
N GLU A 228 -1.98 -0.23 -14.19
CA GLU A 228 -2.90 0.25 -15.22
C GLU A 228 -2.63 -0.39 -16.59
N LYS A 229 -1.37 -0.46 -17.00
CA LYS A 229 -0.97 -1.09 -18.28
C LYS A 229 -1.45 -2.54 -18.37
N PHE A 230 -1.57 -3.25 -17.28
CA PHE A 230 -2.09 -4.62 -17.21
C PHE A 230 -3.61 -4.68 -16.98
N GLY A 231 -4.30 -3.56 -17.00
CA GLY A 231 -5.74 -3.49 -16.83
C GLY A 231 -6.22 -3.81 -15.40
N ALA A 232 -5.33 -3.74 -14.40
CA ALA A 232 -5.66 -4.07 -13.03
C ALA A 232 -6.32 -2.92 -12.26
N THR A 233 -6.25 -1.70 -12.78
CA THR A 233 -6.83 -0.49 -12.18
C THR A 233 -6.97 0.60 -13.25
N ILE A 234 -7.81 1.59 -13.00
CA ILE A 234 -7.79 2.88 -13.71
C ILE A 234 -6.97 3.85 -12.86
N LEU A 235 -5.97 4.46 -13.45
CA LEU A 235 -5.07 5.37 -12.75
C LEU A 235 -5.56 6.81 -12.85
N VAL A 236 -5.45 7.55 -11.75
CA VAL A 236 -5.72 9.00 -11.70
C VAL A 236 -4.56 9.70 -11.00
N ASP A 237 -3.98 10.68 -11.68
CA ASP A 237 -2.84 11.44 -11.18
C ASP A 237 -3.29 12.81 -10.63
N PRO A 238 -3.09 13.08 -9.33
CA PRO A 238 -3.49 14.36 -8.73
C PRO A 238 -2.65 15.56 -9.20
N LEU A 239 -1.56 15.35 -9.94
CA LEU A 239 -0.78 16.42 -10.53
C LEU A 239 -1.35 16.90 -11.87
N GLU A 240 -2.29 16.17 -12.47
CA GLU A 240 -2.96 16.59 -13.70
C GLU A 240 -3.98 17.72 -13.43
N GLN A 241 -4.08 18.65 -14.37
CA GLN A 241 -4.93 19.84 -14.21
C GLN A 241 -6.43 19.51 -14.05
N GLN A 242 -6.86 18.36 -14.54
CA GLN A 242 -8.24 17.91 -14.54
C GLN A 242 -8.50 16.78 -13.53
N PHE A 243 -7.70 16.67 -12.48
CA PHE A 243 -7.76 15.58 -11.51
C PHE A 243 -9.17 15.18 -11.07
N GLN A 244 -10.03 16.15 -10.67
CA GLN A 244 -11.40 15.86 -10.21
C GLN A 244 -12.25 15.28 -11.34
N TYR A 245 -12.14 15.82 -12.54
CA TYR A 245 -12.84 15.30 -13.72
C TYR A 245 -12.38 13.89 -14.07
N ASP A 246 -11.07 13.64 -14.08
CA ASP A 246 -10.49 12.33 -14.38
C ASP A 246 -10.91 11.28 -13.34
N LEU A 247 -10.97 11.67 -12.06
CA LEU A 247 -11.44 10.82 -10.98
C LEU A 247 -12.92 10.45 -11.16
N THR A 248 -13.78 11.43 -11.44
CA THR A 248 -15.23 11.20 -11.70
C THR A 248 -15.43 10.31 -12.93
N ASN A 249 -14.66 10.53 -13.98
CA ASN A 249 -14.72 9.72 -15.20
C ASN A 249 -14.27 8.28 -14.97
N ALA A 250 -13.15 8.06 -14.26
CA ALA A 250 -12.65 6.74 -13.90
C ALA A 250 -13.68 5.94 -13.07
N ILE A 251 -14.29 6.59 -12.07
CA ILE A 251 -15.36 6.00 -11.27
C ILE A 251 -16.57 5.64 -12.16
N THR A 252 -16.98 6.55 -13.03
CA THR A 252 -18.13 6.34 -13.94
C THR A 252 -17.91 5.12 -14.84
N ILE A 253 -16.69 4.94 -15.36
CA ILE A 253 -16.32 3.78 -16.19
C ILE A 253 -16.57 2.48 -15.42
N LEU A 254 -16.04 2.38 -14.18
CA LEU A 254 -16.18 1.16 -13.39
C LEU A 254 -17.62 0.92 -12.90
N LEU A 255 -18.39 1.97 -12.59
CA LEU A 255 -19.80 1.82 -12.20
C LEU A 255 -20.68 1.30 -13.35
N LYS A 256 -20.28 1.50 -14.61
CA LYS A 256 -21.00 1.07 -15.82
C LYS A 256 -20.46 -0.24 -16.40
N SER A 257 -19.35 -0.78 -15.87
CA SER A 257 -18.78 -2.04 -16.33
C SER A 257 -19.67 -3.20 -15.86
N GLU A 258 -20.18 -4.01 -16.82
CA GLU A 258 -20.98 -5.20 -16.56
C GLU A 258 -20.08 -6.42 -16.31
#